data_3c4651115a59d24fc5807769dcdf9b52
#
_entry.id   3c4651115a59d24fc5807769dcdf9b52
#
_cell.length_a   1.000
_cell.length_b   1.000
_cell.length_c   1.000
_cell.angle_alpha   90.00
_cell.angle_beta   90.00
_cell.angle_gamma   90.00
#
_symmetry.space_group_name_H-M   'P 1'
#
loop_
_entity.id
_entity.type
_entity.pdbx_description
1 polymer ?
#
loop_
_entity_poly.entity_id
_entity_poly.type
_entity_poly.pdbx_seq_one_letter_code
_entity_poly.pdbx_strand_id
1 'polypeptide(L)'
;MADQSTRPIAIFTAGTAASGKSTALRSTEWAGLPVVDPDRFKPLHPEYDPRAPELVHEWSKVEASKLRRKYLTDGVTHVVDGTGAKAASFCARIEEARAAGFSIKVLWVQCDLRVALKRNAARERSVKPEVVRGQAKTIPFTMAIATDIVDEVRVVDTNPKQTFEEWLYQNTDTNEY
;
A
#
# COMPACT_ATOMS: atom_id res chain seq x y z
N MET A 1 -11.25 0.87 32.67
CA MET A 1 -10.66 1.45 31.44
C MET A 1 -9.64 0.44 30.95
N ALA A 2 -9.89 -0.23 29.82
CA ALA A 2 -8.90 -1.15 29.25
C ALA A 2 -7.71 -0.31 28.76
N ASP A 3 -6.53 -0.71 29.18
CA ASP A 3 -5.26 -0.08 28.81
C ASP A 3 -5.12 -0.07 27.27
N GLN A 4 -5.10 1.12 26.67
CA GLN A 4 -4.94 1.28 25.21
C GLN A 4 -3.54 0.87 24.73
N SER A 5 -2.57 0.65 25.62
CA SER A 5 -1.20 0.27 25.31
C SER A 5 -1.05 -1.21 24.88
N THR A 6 -2.10 -2.02 24.98
CA THR A 6 -2.05 -3.47 24.73
C THR A 6 -2.84 -3.95 23.52
N ARG A 7 -3.53 -3.04 22.78
CA ARG A 7 -4.30 -3.45 21.60
C ARG A 7 -3.35 -3.83 20.44
N PRO A 8 -3.56 -4.98 19.79
CA PRO A 8 -2.81 -5.30 18.59
C PRO A 8 -3.14 -4.27 17.49
N ILE A 9 -2.19 -4.05 16.58
CA ILE A 9 -2.30 -3.03 15.53
C ILE A 9 -2.36 -3.73 14.17
N ALA A 10 -3.32 -3.34 13.33
CA ALA A 10 -3.37 -3.68 11.92
C ALA A 10 -2.97 -2.45 11.11
N ILE A 11 -1.85 -2.52 10.39
CA ILE A 11 -1.33 -1.44 9.56
C ILE A 11 -1.66 -1.74 8.10
N PHE A 12 -2.45 -0.89 7.46
CA PHE A 12 -2.78 -1.02 6.04
C PHE A 12 -1.89 -0.11 5.21
N THR A 13 -1.30 -0.61 4.12
CA THR A 13 -0.59 0.26 3.18
C THR A 13 -1.52 0.74 2.07
N ALA A 14 -1.33 1.98 1.63
CA ALA A 14 -1.97 2.57 0.47
C ALA A 14 -0.95 3.33 -0.39
N GLY A 15 -1.14 3.32 -1.70
CA GLY A 15 -0.25 3.98 -2.67
C GLY A 15 -0.17 3.20 -3.98
N THR A 16 0.12 3.88 -5.08
CA THR A 16 0.19 3.26 -6.42
C THR A 16 1.26 2.16 -6.49
N ALA A 17 1.18 1.31 -7.48
CA ALA A 17 2.31 0.47 -7.84
C ALA A 17 3.55 1.35 -8.06
N ALA A 18 4.71 0.88 -7.59
CA ALA A 18 5.99 1.60 -7.64
C ALA A 18 6.05 2.93 -6.85
N SER A 19 5.06 3.27 -6.01
CA SER A 19 5.14 4.45 -5.13
C SER A 19 6.18 4.35 -4.01
N GLY A 20 6.82 3.19 -3.81
CA GLY A 20 7.83 3.03 -2.76
C GLY A 20 7.29 2.55 -1.41
N LYS A 21 6.10 1.96 -1.35
CA LYS A 21 5.48 1.46 -0.10
C LYS A 21 6.41 0.61 0.75
N SER A 22 7.06 -0.39 0.15
CA SER A 22 7.96 -1.28 0.90
C SER A 22 9.18 -0.54 1.47
N THR A 23 9.67 0.50 0.78
CA THR A 23 10.77 1.35 1.27
C THR A 23 10.28 2.23 2.40
N ALA A 24 9.12 2.88 2.23
CA ALA A 24 8.51 3.70 3.26
C ALA A 24 8.23 2.89 4.53
N LEU A 25 7.67 1.69 4.39
CA LEU A 25 7.39 0.80 5.53
C LEU A 25 8.67 0.47 6.32
N ARG A 26 9.77 0.16 5.62
CA ARG A 26 11.07 -0.12 6.29
C ARG A 26 11.65 1.08 7.06
N SER A 27 11.21 2.28 6.76
CA SER A 27 11.63 3.52 7.44
C SER A 27 10.74 3.89 8.62
N THR A 28 9.77 3.05 8.97
CA THR A 28 8.89 3.25 10.12
C THR A 28 9.23 2.29 11.26
N GLU A 29 8.66 2.54 12.44
CA GLU A 29 8.69 1.61 13.58
C GLU A 29 7.97 0.28 13.30
N TRP A 30 7.25 0.18 12.19
CA TRP A 30 6.57 -1.05 11.75
C TRP A 30 7.47 -1.95 10.91
N ALA A 31 8.72 -1.55 10.68
CA ALA A 31 9.72 -2.39 10.03
C ALA A 31 9.91 -3.71 10.80
N GLY A 32 9.92 -4.82 10.07
CA GLY A 32 10.08 -6.14 10.70
C GLY A 32 8.79 -6.80 11.20
N LEU A 33 7.66 -6.11 11.23
CA LEU A 33 6.37 -6.74 11.52
C LEU A 33 6.00 -7.80 10.46
N PRO A 34 5.21 -8.82 10.83
CA PRO A 34 4.64 -9.74 9.86
C PRO A 34 3.85 -9.01 8.79
N VAL A 35 4.05 -9.35 7.51
CA VAL A 35 3.37 -8.70 6.38
C VAL A 35 2.48 -9.71 5.66
N VAL A 36 1.21 -9.41 5.58
CA VAL A 36 0.23 -10.09 4.74
C VAL A 36 0.29 -9.47 3.34
N ASP A 37 0.91 -10.16 2.41
CA ASP A 37 1.12 -9.73 1.03
C ASP A 37 0.76 -10.89 0.08
N PRO A 38 -0.26 -10.75 -0.79
CA PRO A 38 -0.61 -11.79 -1.76
C PRO A 38 0.56 -12.21 -2.67
N ASP A 39 1.45 -11.29 -3.02
CA ASP A 39 2.57 -11.61 -3.91
C ASP A 39 3.56 -12.59 -3.29
N ARG A 40 3.65 -12.66 -1.96
CA ARG A 40 4.49 -13.64 -1.27
C ARG A 40 3.97 -15.08 -1.35
N PHE A 41 2.69 -15.26 -1.62
CA PHE A 41 2.09 -16.59 -1.77
C PHE A 41 2.25 -17.15 -3.18
N LYS A 42 2.35 -16.30 -4.21
CA LYS A 42 2.42 -16.75 -5.61
C LYS A 42 3.45 -17.85 -5.87
N PRO A 43 4.70 -17.73 -5.41
CA PRO A 43 5.71 -18.77 -5.61
C PRO A 43 5.40 -20.11 -4.95
N LEU A 44 4.43 -20.16 -4.04
CA LEU A 44 4.03 -21.38 -3.35
C LEU A 44 2.99 -22.20 -4.14
N HIS A 45 2.42 -21.64 -5.20
CA HIS A 45 1.47 -22.34 -6.04
C HIS A 45 2.19 -23.29 -7.00
N PRO A 46 1.76 -24.57 -7.15
CA PRO A 46 2.42 -25.53 -8.05
C PRO A 46 2.53 -25.08 -9.51
N GLU A 47 1.54 -24.32 -9.99
CA GLU A 47 1.48 -23.82 -11.36
C GLU A 47 2.02 -22.38 -11.50
N TYR A 48 2.83 -21.91 -10.53
CA TYR A 48 3.39 -20.55 -10.61
C TYR A 48 4.41 -20.44 -11.73
N ASP A 49 4.15 -19.53 -12.68
CA ASP A 49 5.13 -19.08 -13.67
C ASP A 49 5.49 -17.60 -13.38
N PRO A 50 6.77 -17.28 -13.13
CA PRO A 50 7.20 -15.89 -12.93
C PRO A 50 6.88 -14.96 -14.12
N ARG A 51 6.70 -15.52 -15.33
CA ARG A 51 6.34 -14.77 -16.55
C ARG A 51 4.84 -14.50 -16.68
N ALA A 52 4.01 -15.26 -15.94
CA ALA A 52 2.55 -15.14 -15.95
C ALA A 52 1.97 -15.20 -14.52
N PRO A 53 2.43 -14.33 -13.59
CA PRO A 53 2.06 -14.39 -12.17
C PRO A 53 0.59 -14.05 -11.89
N GLU A 54 -0.11 -13.52 -12.89
CA GLU A 54 -1.56 -13.25 -12.83
C GLU A 54 -2.39 -14.52 -12.80
N LEU A 55 -1.92 -15.64 -13.34
CA LEU A 55 -2.63 -16.91 -13.36
C LEU A 55 -2.96 -17.43 -11.96
N VAL A 56 -2.10 -17.17 -10.99
CA VAL A 56 -2.28 -17.61 -9.60
C VAL A 56 -2.68 -16.46 -8.66
N HIS A 57 -3.08 -15.29 -9.22
CA HIS A 57 -3.35 -14.10 -8.42
C HIS A 57 -4.57 -14.27 -7.50
N GLU A 58 -5.65 -14.85 -7.98
CA GLU A 58 -6.84 -15.06 -7.15
C GLU A 58 -6.57 -16.05 -6.02
N TRP A 59 -5.85 -17.14 -6.31
CA TRP A 59 -5.42 -18.09 -5.28
C TRP A 59 -4.56 -17.40 -4.22
N SER A 60 -3.57 -16.59 -4.62
CA SER A 60 -2.69 -15.90 -3.69
C SER A 60 -3.44 -14.91 -2.78
N LYS A 61 -4.50 -14.27 -3.27
CA LYS A 61 -5.39 -13.43 -2.45
C LYS A 61 -6.15 -14.25 -1.40
N VAL A 62 -6.60 -15.44 -1.76
CA VAL A 62 -7.27 -16.33 -0.81
C VAL A 62 -6.33 -16.73 0.31
N GLU A 63 -5.10 -17.14 -0.01
CA GLU A 63 -4.10 -17.52 0.99
C GLU A 63 -3.71 -16.35 1.89
N ALA A 64 -3.48 -15.16 1.31
CA ALA A 64 -3.23 -13.95 2.08
C ALA A 64 -4.41 -13.59 3.01
N SER A 65 -5.65 -13.81 2.54
CA SER A 65 -6.84 -13.60 3.38
C SER A 65 -6.93 -14.58 4.54
N LYS A 66 -6.58 -15.85 4.33
CA LYS A 66 -6.50 -16.86 5.41
C LYS A 66 -5.47 -16.45 6.46
N LEU A 67 -4.26 -16.06 6.03
CA LEU A 67 -3.21 -15.61 6.94
C LEU A 67 -3.65 -14.37 7.72
N ARG A 68 -4.27 -13.37 7.06
CA ARG A 68 -4.79 -12.19 7.72
C ARG A 68 -5.81 -12.53 8.79
N ARG A 69 -6.78 -13.39 8.48
CA ARG A 69 -7.78 -13.84 9.47
C ARG A 69 -7.13 -14.57 10.64
N LYS A 70 -6.14 -15.39 10.37
CA LYS A 70 -5.36 -16.04 11.43
C LYS A 70 -4.73 -14.99 12.36
N TYR A 71 -4.09 -13.96 11.81
CA TYR A 71 -3.50 -12.89 12.63
C TYR A 71 -4.55 -12.11 13.42
N LEU A 72 -5.73 -11.90 12.85
CA LEU A 72 -6.84 -11.26 13.59
C LEU A 72 -7.31 -12.14 14.77
N THR A 73 -7.44 -13.44 14.57
CA THR A 73 -7.83 -14.38 15.63
C THR A 73 -6.77 -14.49 16.71
N ASP A 74 -5.49 -14.52 16.34
CA ASP A 74 -4.37 -14.69 17.26
C ASP A 74 -3.92 -13.38 17.94
N GLY A 75 -4.51 -12.24 17.59
CA GLY A 75 -4.13 -10.93 18.13
C GLY A 75 -2.74 -10.46 17.69
N VAL A 76 -2.27 -10.87 16.51
CA VAL A 76 -0.92 -10.55 16.01
C VAL A 76 -0.89 -9.19 15.35
N THR A 77 -0.10 -8.25 15.86
CA THR A 77 0.20 -6.98 15.18
C THR A 77 0.86 -7.25 13.84
N HIS A 78 0.30 -6.72 12.74
CA HIS A 78 0.74 -7.04 11.39
C HIS A 78 0.48 -5.92 10.39
N VAL A 79 1.15 -6.01 9.25
CA VAL A 79 0.93 -5.14 8.08
C VAL A 79 0.10 -5.89 7.05
N VAL A 80 -0.88 -5.21 6.47
CA VAL A 80 -1.67 -5.67 5.31
C VAL A 80 -1.21 -4.86 4.10
N ASP A 81 -0.38 -5.48 3.25
CA ASP A 81 0.13 -4.78 2.06
C ASP A 81 -0.94 -4.74 0.96
N GLY A 82 -1.04 -3.56 0.35
CA GLY A 82 -1.98 -3.30 -0.73
C GLY A 82 -1.83 -1.90 -1.30
N THR A 83 -2.59 -1.63 -2.36
CA THR A 83 -2.59 -0.30 -2.98
C THR A 83 -3.65 0.64 -2.41
N GLY A 84 -4.71 0.12 -1.81
CA GLY A 84 -5.88 0.90 -1.43
C GLY A 84 -6.75 1.35 -2.62
N ALA A 85 -6.52 0.84 -3.83
CA ALA A 85 -7.22 1.30 -5.03
C ALA A 85 -8.71 0.91 -5.10
N LYS A 86 -9.13 -0.09 -4.32
CA LYS A 86 -10.54 -0.56 -4.26
C LYS A 86 -11.13 -0.21 -2.90
N ALA A 87 -11.82 0.92 -2.80
CA ALA A 87 -12.35 1.46 -1.55
C ALA A 87 -13.18 0.44 -0.77
N ALA A 88 -14.16 -0.21 -1.41
CA ALA A 88 -15.04 -1.17 -0.73
C ALA A 88 -14.26 -2.30 -0.04
N SER A 89 -13.31 -2.94 -0.74
CA SER A 89 -12.53 -4.03 -0.16
C SER A 89 -11.47 -3.55 0.83
N PHE A 90 -10.99 -2.32 0.71
CA PHE A 90 -10.06 -1.71 1.65
C PHE A 90 -10.77 -1.42 2.97
N CYS A 91 -11.90 -0.72 2.93
CA CYS A 91 -12.70 -0.40 4.10
C CYS A 91 -13.25 -1.67 4.79
N ALA A 92 -13.75 -2.64 4.04
CA ALA A 92 -14.25 -3.89 4.63
C ALA A 92 -13.17 -4.64 5.44
N ARG A 93 -11.91 -4.64 4.98
CA ARG A 93 -10.78 -5.25 5.73
C ARG A 93 -10.42 -4.44 6.97
N ILE A 94 -10.55 -3.12 6.93
CA ILE A 94 -10.37 -2.24 8.09
C ILE A 94 -11.44 -2.55 9.14
N GLU A 95 -12.70 -2.60 8.73
CA GLU A 95 -13.84 -2.91 9.61
C GLU A 95 -13.72 -4.29 10.25
N GLU A 96 -13.29 -5.30 9.48
CA GLU A 96 -13.04 -6.65 10.00
C GLU A 96 -11.95 -6.66 11.08
N ALA A 97 -10.85 -5.93 10.88
CA ALA A 97 -9.79 -5.81 11.86
C ALA A 97 -10.25 -5.03 13.11
N ARG A 98 -11.03 -3.96 12.92
CA ARG A 98 -11.61 -3.19 14.02
C ARG A 98 -12.58 -4.03 14.85
N ALA A 99 -13.45 -4.81 14.20
CA ALA A 99 -14.36 -5.73 14.87
C ALA A 99 -13.62 -6.82 15.67
N ALA A 100 -12.41 -7.21 15.23
CA ALA A 100 -11.53 -8.11 15.97
C ALA A 100 -10.75 -7.42 17.11
N GLY A 101 -11.00 -6.13 17.38
CA GLY A 101 -10.40 -5.40 18.52
C GLY A 101 -9.05 -4.73 18.23
N PHE A 102 -8.63 -4.66 16.97
CA PHE A 102 -7.38 -4.02 16.59
C PHE A 102 -7.49 -2.49 16.56
N SER A 103 -6.38 -1.82 16.89
CA SER A 103 -6.14 -0.45 16.48
C SER A 103 -5.74 -0.42 14.99
N ILE A 104 -6.28 0.55 14.25
CA ILE A 104 -6.11 0.58 12.80
C ILE A 104 -5.25 1.76 12.40
N LYS A 105 -4.16 1.48 11.70
CA LYS A 105 -3.28 2.52 11.13
C LYS A 105 -3.17 2.37 9.63
N VAL A 106 -2.99 3.47 8.93
CA VAL A 106 -2.74 3.48 7.48
C VAL A 106 -1.42 4.16 7.19
N LEU A 107 -0.57 3.50 6.40
CA LEU A 107 0.61 4.09 5.77
C LEU A 107 0.24 4.46 4.33
N TRP A 108 -0.06 5.73 4.11
CA TRP A 108 -0.37 6.25 2.77
C TRP A 108 0.88 6.81 2.12
N VAL A 109 1.39 6.11 1.11
CA VAL A 109 2.59 6.49 0.37
C VAL A 109 2.20 7.23 -0.89
N GLN A 110 2.43 8.52 -0.89
CA GLN A 110 2.20 9.42 -2.00
C GLN A 110 3.41 9.44 -2.94
N CYS A 111 3.13 9.51 -4.23
CA CYS A 111 4.13 9.60 -5.28
C CYS A 111 3.46 10.18 -6.54
N ASP A 112 4.11 11.12 -7.20
CA ASP A 112 3.65 11.65 -8.47
C ASP A 112 3.51 10.54 -9.50
N LEU A 113 2.44 10.63 -10.29
CA LEU A 113 2.14 9.62 -11.31
C LEU A 113 3.31 9.43 -12.29
N ARG A 114 3.99 10.51 -12.70
CA ARG A 114 5.16 10.44 -13.59
C ARG A 114 6.30 9.64 -12.95
N VAL A 115 6.57 9.90 -11.66
CA VAL A 115 7.62 9.21 -10.89
C VAL A 115 7.25 7.74 -10.71
N ALA A 116 6.00 7.44 -10.34
CA ALA A 116 5.51 6.08 -10.20
C ALA A 116 5.61 5.30 -11.51
N LEU A 117 5.21 5.89 -12.65
CA LEU A 117 5.31 5.26 -13.98
C LEU A 117 6.76 5.00 -14.38
N LYS A 118 7.67 5.97 -14.16
CA LYS A 118 9.12 5.80 -14.44
C LYS A 118 9.70 4.66 -13.60
N ARG A 119 9.42 4.64 -12.29
CA ARG A 119 9.88 3.57 -11.40
C ARG A 119 9.27 2.22 -11.76
N ASN A 120 8.00 2.20 -12.17
CA ASN A 120 7.32 0.98 -12.59
C ASN A 120 7.95 0.39 -13.87
N ALA A 121 8.27 1.23 -14.85
CA ALA A 121 8.91 0.80 -16.09
C ALA A 121 10.33 0.23 -15.85
N ALA A 122 11.03 0.69 -14.83
CA ALA A 122 12.37 0.22 -14.47
C ALA A 122 12.39 -1.09 -13.68
N ARG A 123 11.22 -1.65 -13.33
CA ARG A 123 11.13 -2.92 -12.62
C ARG A 123 11.24 -4.10 -13.57
N GLU A 124 11.88 -5.17 -13.14
CA GLU A 124 11.87 -6.47 -13.84
C GLU A 124 10.44 -6.96 -14.08
N ARG A 125 9.55 -6.79 -13.09
CA ARG A 125 8.10 -7.03 -13.21
C ARG A 125 7.35 -5.72 -13.07
N SER A 126 6.94 -5.17 -14.20
CA SER A 126 6.14 -3.95 -14.26
C SER A 126 4.64 -4.27 -14.28
N VAL A 127 3.86 -3.37 -13.72
CA VAL A 127 2.40 -3.34 -13.83
C VAL A 127 2.03 -2.53 -15.08
N LYS A 128 0.96 -2.91 -15.77
CA LYS A 128 0.48 -2.15 -16.95
C LYS A 128 0.26 -0.67 -16.58
N PRO A 129 0.75 0.29 -17.38
CA PRO A 129 0.66 1.72 -17.06
C PRO A 129 -0.76 2.23 -16.78
N GLU A 130 -1.76 1.69 -17.50
CA GLU A 130 -3.17 2.04 -17.28
C GLU A 130 -3.68 1.64 -15.89
N VAL A 131 -3.16 0.55 -15.31
CA VAL A 131 -3.48 0.13 -13.93
C VAL A 131 -2.89 1.13 -12.93
N VAL A 132 -1.64 1.56 -13.14
CA VAL A 132 -1.00 2.58 -12.27
C VAL A 132 -1.78 3.91 -12.34
N ARG A 133 -2.20 4.33 -13.55
CA ARG A 133 -3.05 5.53 -13.74
C ARG A 133 -4.40 5.40 -13.04
N GLY A 134 -5.04 4.23 -13.14
CA GLY A 134 -6.29 3.94 -12.45
C GLY A 134 -6.13 4.02 -10.93
N GLN A 135 -5.07 3.44 -10.38
CA GLN A 135 -4.74 3.50 -8.96
C GLN A 135 -4.55 4.95 -8.48
N ALA A 136 -3.79 5.76 -9.24
CA ALA A 136 -3.56 7.17 -8.89
C ALA A 136 -4.85 7.99 -8.79
N LYS A 137 -5.88 7.65 -9.58
CA LYS A 137 -7.19 8.30 -9.54
C LYS A 137 -8.05 7.83 -8.35
N THR A 138 -8.01 6.55 -8.01
CA THR A 138 -8.94 5.96 -7.03
C THR A 138 -8.44 5.99 -5.60
N ILE A 139 -7.12 5.93 -5.38
CA ILE A 139 -6.54 5.89 -4.02
C ILE A 139 -6.88 7.13 -3.19
N PRO A 140 -6.80 8.38 -3.70
CA PRO A 140 -7.18 9.55 -2.92
C PRO A 140 -8.63 9.50 -2.44
N PHE A 141 -9.54 9.00 -3.27
CA PHE A 141 -10.94 8.79 -2.90
C PHE A 141 -11.09 7.73 -1.79
N THR A 142 -10.39 6.61 -1.92
CA THR A 142 -10.35 5.57 -0.88
C THR A 142 -9.83 6.14 0.44
N MET A 143 -8.78 6.96 0.38
CA MET A 143 -8.17 7.55 1.58
C MET A 143 -9.09 8.58 2.24
N ALA A 144 -9.85 9.36 1.47
CA ALA A 144 -10.84 10.28 2.01
C ALA A 144 -11.90 9.54 2.85
N ILE A 145 -12.36 8.35 2.39
CA ILE A 145 -13.30 7.52 3.15
C ILE A 145 -12.60 6.87 4.36
N ALA A 146 -11.40 6.32 4.15
CA ALA A 146 -10.70 5.56 5.18
C ALA A 146 -10.28 6.42 6.38
N THR A 147 -9.97 7.69 6.17
CA THR A 147 -9.53 8.61 7.24
C THR A 147 -10.57 8.71 8.37
N ASP A 148 -11.86 8.59 8.05
CA ASP A 148 -12.93 8.67 9.04
C ASP A 148 -13.11 7.39 9.87
N ILE A 149 -12.53 6.27 9.40
CA ILE A 149 -12.71 4.95 10.02
C ILE A 149 -11.40 4.32 10.52
N VAL A 150 -10.31 5.07 10.63
CA VAL A 150 -9.02 4.61 11.15
C VAL A 150 -8.55 5.46 12.32
N ASP A 151 -7.62 4.93 13.13
CA ASP A 151 -7.13 5.64 14.31
C ASP A 151 -5.95 6.56 13.96
N GLU A 152 -5.18 6.24 12.89
CA GLU A 152 -4.05 7.04 12.43
C GLU A 152 -3.87 6.88 10.91
N VAL A 153 -3.62 8.00 10.23
CA VAL A 153 -3.11 8.00 8.85
C VAL A 153 -1.74 8.66 8.84
N ARG A 154 -0.72 7.89 8.46
CA ARG A 154 0.63 8.42 8.22
C ARG A 154 0.85 8.59 6.73
N VAL A 155 1.10 9.82 6.32
CA VAL A 155 1.40 10.14 4.93
C VAL A 155 2.91 10.23 4.75
N VAL A 156 3.43 9.53 3.73
CA VAL A 156 4.85 9.59 3.33
C VAL A 156 4.92 9.97 1.87
N ASP A 157 5.58 11.09 1.59
CA ASP A 157 5.93 11.49 0.23
C ASP A 157 7.25 10.85 -0.18
N THR A 158 7.24 10.16 -1.31
CA THR A 158 8.41 9.48 -1.87
C THR A 158 8.88 10.08 -3.18
N ASN A 159 8.40 11.25 -3.54
CA ASN A 159 8.92 11.99 -4.68
C ASN A 159 10.41 12.29 -4.47
N PRO A 160 11.21 12.31 -5.55
CA PRO A 160 12.57 12.83 -5.47
C PRO A 160 12.53 14.26 -4.90
N LYS A 161 13.41 14.55 -3.95
CA LYS A 161 13.57 15.93 -3.50
C LYS A 161 14.10 16.74 -4.69
N GLN A 162 13.33 17.72 -5.12
CA GLN A 162 13.76 18.67 -6.12
C GLN A 162 14.87 19.53 -5.54
N THR A 163 15.99 19.65 -6.28
CA THR A 163 16.99 20.65 -5.96
C THR A 163 16.45 22.05 -6.30
N PHE A 164 17.01 23.09 -5.68
CA PHE A 164 16.62 24.47 -6.01
C PHE A 164 16.88 24.80 -7.50
N GLU A 165 17.93 24.25 -8.08
CA GLU A 165 18.27 24.40 -9.51
C GLU A 165 17.24 23.74 -10.43
N GLU A 166 16.80 22.52 -10.13
CA GLU A 166 15.74 21.83 -10.87
C GLU A 166 14.40 22.57 -10.76
N TRP A 167 14.09 23.10 -9.56
CA TRP A 167 12.90 23.92 -9.35
C TRP A 167 12.95 25.24 -10.15
N LEU A 168 14.09 25.93 -10.15
CA LEU A 168 14.33 27.15 -10.94
C LEU A 168 14.12 26.88 -12.44
N TYR A 169 14.76 25.84 -12.97
CA TYR A 169 14.65 25.46 -14.38
C TYR A 169 13.21 25.21 -14.82
N GLN A 170 12.41 24.55 -13.99
CA GLN A 170 11.01 24.25 -14.30
C GLN A 170 10.06 25.48 -14.16
N ASN A 171 10.44 26.48 -13.40
CA ASN A 171 9.61 27.67 -13.15
C ASN A 171 10.07 28.92 -13.89
N THR A 172 11.23 28.89 -14.56
CA THR A 172 11.73 30.01 -15.38
C THR A 172 11.39 29.88 -16.87
N ASP A 173 10.98 28.70 -17.36
CA ASP A 173 10.59 28.48 -18.77
C ASP A 173 9.14 28.90 -19.09
N THR A 174 8.45 29.64 -18.22
CA THR A 174 7.07 30.11 -18.46
C THR A 174 6.98 31.56 -18.90
N ASN A 175 8.01 32.10 -19.56
CA ASN A 175 7.93 33.40 -20.22
C ASN A 175 8.43 33.30 -21.67
N GLU A 176 7.63 32.70 -22.54
CA GLU A 176 7.57 33.11 -23.93
C GLU A 176 6.16 33.62 -24.25
N TYR A 177 6.14 34.91 -24.59
CA TYR A 177 5.00 35.68 -25.05
C TYR A 177 4.46 35.19 -26.40
#